data_3814a0e95138eb4976b445e52260ffca
#
_entry.id   3814a0e95138eb4976b445e52260ffca
#
_cell.length_a   1.000
_cell.length_b   1.000
_cell.length_c   1.000
_cell.angle_alpha   90.00
_cell.angle_beta   90.00
_cell.angle_gamma   90.00
#
_symmetry.space_group_name_H-M   'P 1'
#
loop_
_entity.id
_entity.type
_entity.pdbx_description
1 polymer ?
#
loop_
_entity_poly.entity_id
_entity_poly.type
_entity_poly.pdbx_seq_one_letter_code
_entity_poly.pdbx_strand_id
1 'polypeptide(L)'
;MFNPLGGPIQNFLGYFGVKSSFFGSYDVAFDLIIFVQIWMYMAYSMTIFLAGLAAIPKDLYEAGHMDGATKWQSFKNITFPMIAPSFTVNMLLSIIGALQTFDIIFVLTNGGFNTRTLALDVFTTAIGNNTTADFGLASATAMVQFLFVFIITVIALIYLRRREVEM
;
A
#
# COMPACT_ATOMS: atom_id res chain seq x y z
N MET A 1 9.38 -18.64 -6.78
CA MET A 1 10.00 -18.70 -5.45
C MET A 1 9.07 -19.35 -4.42
N PHE A 2 7.84 -18.93 -4.30
CA PHE A 2 6.86 -19.39 -3.30
C PHE A 2 5.92 -20.52 -3.81
N ASN A 3 6.34 -21.32 -4.78
CA ASN A 3 5.53 -22.44 -5.27
C ASN A 3 5.41 -23.52 -4.18
N PRO A 4 4.18 -23.90 -3.75
CA PRO A 4 3.97 -24.89 -2.68
C PRO A 4 4.38 -26.32 -3.05
N LEU A 5 4.60 -26.60 -4.33
CA LEU A 5 4.94 -27.95 -4.83
C LEU A 5 6.44 -28.15 -5.13
N GLY A 6 7.34 -27.33 -4.56
CA GLY A 6 8.78 -27.49 -4.74
C GLY A 6 9.57 -26.22 -5.03
N GLY A 7 9.07 -25.06 -4.57
CA GLY A 7 9.83 -23.81 -4.65
C GLY A 7 11.07 -23.82 -3.74
N PRO A 8 12.14 -23.07 -4.07
CA PRO A 8 13.38 -23.04 -3.29
C PRO A 8 13.17 -22.68 -1.81
N ILE A 9 12.19 -21.80 -1.50
CA ILE A 9 11.86 -21.44 -0.11
C ILE A 9 11.18 -22.59 0.59
N GLN A 10 10.30 -23.34 -0.08
CA GLN A 10 9.66 -24.53 0.49
C GLN A 10 10.70 -25.62 0.83
N ASN A 11 11.67 -25.85 -0.05
CA ASN A 11 12.75 -26.80 0.19
C ASN A 11 13.61 -26.37 1.37
N PHE A 12 13.95 -25.07 1.48
CA PHE A 12 14.71 -24.52 2.61
C PHE A 12 13.96 -24.69 3.94
N LEU A 13 12.67 -24.33 3.98
CA LEU A 13 11.84 -24.47 5.18
C LEU A 13 11.58 -25.95 5.54
N GLY A 14 11.56 -26.83 4.53
CA GLY A 14 11.46 -28.27 4.73
C GLY A 14 12.59 -28.84 5.60
N TYR A 15 13.80 -28.29 5.55
CA TYR A 15 14.91 -28.65 6.43
C TYR A 15 14.63 -28.34 7.91
N PHE A 16 13.80 -27.33 8.18
CA PHE A 16 13.37 -26.96 9.53
C PHE A 16 12.05 -27.58 9.96
N GLY A 17 11.52 -28.53 9.16
CA GLY A 17 10.25 -29.20 9.45
C GLY A 17 9.00 -28.34 9.24
N VAL A 18 9.13 -27.14 8.67
CA VAL A 18 8.02 -26.23 8.40
C VAL A 18 7.43 -26.54 7.03
N LYS A 19 6.23 -27.11 7.00
CA LYS A 19 5.45 -27.31 5.79
C LYS A 19 4.44 -26.16 5.68
N SER A 20 4.68 -25.20 4.82
CA SER A 20 3.74 -24.12 4.53
C SER A 20 3.37 -24.13 3.05
N SER A 21 2.08 -24.07 2.75
CA SER A 21 1.61 -23.88 1.38
C SER A 21 1.67 -22.41 0.95
N PHE A 22 2.20 -21.50 1.77
CA PHE A 22 2.34 -20.05 1.46
C PHE A 22 1.04 -19.44 0.94
N PHE A 23 1.02 -19.03 -0.34
CA PHE A 23 -0.15 -18.46 -0.99
C PHE A 23 -1.31 -19.45 -1.19
N GLY A 24 -1.09 -20.73 -0.91
CA GLY A 24 -2.11 -21.77 -0.90
C GLY A 24 -2.68 -22.07 0.48
N SER A 25 -2.45 -21.22 1.49
CA SER A 25 -2.95 -21.38 2.86
C SER A 25 -3.91 -20.26 3.21
N TYR A 26 -5.04 -20.61 3.84
CA TYR A 26 -6.03 -19.62 4.33
C TYR A 26 -5.49 -18.71 5.42
N ASP A 27 -4.52 -19.17 6.20
CA ASP A 27 -4.03 -18.45 7.37
C ASP A 27 -2.95 -17.41 7.03
N VAL A 28 -2.12 -17.68 6.01
CA VAL A 28 -0.95 -16.83 5.71
C VAL A 28 -0.96 -16.19 4.33
N ALA A 29 -1.87 -16.57 3.44
CA ALA A 29 -1.89 -16.04 2.06
C ALA A 29 -2.11 -14.53 2.03
N PHE A 30 -3.02 -14.02 2.86
CA PHE A 30 -3.31 -12.58 2.92
C PHE A 30 -2.13 -11.78 3.46
N ASP A 31 -1.49 -12.24 4.53
CA ASP A 31 -0.32 -11.58 5.13
C ASP A 31 0.87 -11.55 4.16
N LEU A 32 1.07 -12.63 3.40
CA LEU A 32 2.10 -12.67 2.36
C LEU A 32 1.82 -11.70 1.21
N ILE A 33 0.57 -11.54 0.80
CA ILE A 33 0.18 -10.53 -0.21
C ILE A 33 0.48 -9.13 0.31
N ILE A 34 0.12 -8.82 1.57
CA ILE A 34 0.43 -7.54 2.19
C ILE A 34 1.94 -7.30 2.20
N PHE A 35 2.73 -8.30 2.60
CA PHE A 35 4.19 -8.21 2.60
C PHE A 35 4.76 -7.89 1.20
N VAL A 36 4.29 -8.61 0.16
CA VAL A 36 4.72 -8.37 -1.22
C VAL A 36 4.33 -6.96 -1.67
N GLN A 37 3.14 -6.50 -1.33
CA GLN A 37 2.66 -5.16 -1.66
C GLN A 37 3.50 -4.07 -0.99
N ILE A 38 3.79 -4.20 0.31
CA ILE A 38 4.69 -3.29 1.02
C ILE A 38 6.06 -3.25 0.35
N TRP A 39 6.62 -4.42 0.02
CA TRP A 39 7.91 -4.51 -0.65
C TRP A 39 7.94 -3.78 -2.00
N MET A 40 6.90 -3.95 -2.82
CA MET A 40 6.80 -3.31 -4.14
C MET A 40 6.66 -1.79 -4.04
N TYR A 41 5.85 -1.30 -3.10
CA TYR A 41 5.58 0.14 -2.97
C TYR A 41 6.61 0.89 -2.12
N MET A 42 7.48 0.19 -1.40
CA MET A 42 8.48 0.80 -0.51
C MET A 42 9.42 1.77 -1.26
N ALA A 43 9.92 1.39 -2.44
CA ALA A 43 10.81 2.23 -3.24
C ALA A 43 10.10 3.51 -3.72
N TYR A 44 8.84 3.40 -4.10
CA TYR A 44 8.01 4.53 -4.52
C TYR A 44 7.76 5.51 -3.36
N SER A 45 7.34 4.98 -2.21
CA SER A 45 7.16 5.79 -0.99
C SER A 45 8.45 6.48 -0.55
N MET A 46 9.58 5.78 -0.60
CA MET A 46 10.90 6.33 -0.30
C MET A 46 11.23 7.53 -1.19
N THR A 47 10.94 7.44 -2.49
CA THR A 47 11.19 8.54 -3.44
C THR A 47 10.38 9.80 -3.09
N ILE A 48 9.11 9.64 -2.70
CA ILE A 48 8.26 10.77 -2.29
C ILE A 48 8.82 11.45 -1.03
N PHE A 49 9.24 10.66 -0.03
CA PHE A 49 9.82 11.22 1.19
C PHE A 49 11.18 11.88 0.95
N LEU A 50 12.03 11.30 0.09
CA LEU A 50 13.31 11.91 -0.27
C LEU A 50 13.11 13.24 -0.99
N ALA A 51 12.15 13.33 -1.90
CA ALA A 51 11.80 14.58 -2.56
C ALA A 51 11.30 15.63 -1.57
N GLY A 52 10.45 15.24 -0.61
CA GLY A 52 9.98 16.13 0.46
C GLY A 52 11.11 16.62 1.36
N LEU A 53 12.02 15.74 1.74
CA LEU A 53 13.19 16.11 2.54
C LEU A 53 14.14 17.06 1.78
N ALA A 54 14.35 16.81 0.49
CA ALA A 54 15.19 17.67 -0.35
C ALA A 54 14.61 19.07 -0.58
N ALA A 55 13.31 19.23 -0.44
CA ALA A 55 12.63 20.52 -0.57
C ALA A 55 12.77 21.42 0.67
N ILE A 56 13.24 20.91 1.81
CA ILE A 56 13.43 21.69 3.04
C ILE A 56 14.63 22.63 2.87
N PRO A 57 14.46 23.98 3.04
CA PRO A 57 15.57 24.92 2.98
C PRO A 57 16.62 24.64 4.07
N LYS A 58 17.89 24.66 3.68
CA LYS A 58 19.01 24.41 4.62
C LYS A 58 19.08 25.47 5.72
N ASP A 59 18.70 26.69 5.40
CA ASP A 59 18.72 27.83 6.31
C ASP A 59 17.93 27.55 7.60
N LEU A 60 16.84 26.75 7.51
CA LEU A 60 16.07 26.35 8.69
C LEU A 60 16.88 25.49 9.67
N TYR A 61 17.73 24.62 9.14
CA TYR A 61 18.60 23.78 9.97
C TYR A 61 19.76 24.59 10.55
N GLU A 62 20.29 25.54 9.78
CA GLU A 62 21.35 26.43 10.25
C GLU A 62 20.85 27.35 11.37
N ALA A 63 19.66 27.94 11.21
CA ALA A 63 19.02 28.73 12.26
C ALA A 63 18.76 27.89 13.52
N GLY A 64 18.19 26.70 13.39
CA GLY A 64 17.97 25.79 14.50
C GLY A 64 19.28 25.40 15.21
N HIS A 65 20.38 25.25 14.46
CA HIS A 65 21.68 24.94 15.04
C HIS A 65 22.24 26.15 15.82
N MET A 66 22.07 27.37 15.33
CA MET A 66 22.45 28.61 16.03
C MET A 66 21.67 28.81 17.33
N ASP A 67 20.41 28.37 17.37
CA ASP A 67 19.56 28.37 18.56
C ASP A 67 19.87 27.20 19.53
N GLY A 68 20.90 26.40 19.24
CA GLY A 68 21.32 25.28 20.09
C GLY A 68 20.41 24.05 20.03
N ALA A 69 19.58 23.90 19.00
CA ALA A 69 18.71 22.75 18.86
C ALA A 69 19.49 21.44 18.67
N THR A 70 19.13 20.43 19.44
CA THR A 70 19.65 19.07 19.26
C THR A 70 19.10 18.44 17.97
N LYS A 71 19.73 17.38 17.45
CA LYS A 71 19.27 16.65 16.26
C LYS A 71 17.81 16.17 16.39
N TRP A 72 17.41 15.76 17.59
CA TRP A 72 16.04 15.33 17.85
C TRP A 72 15.03 16.49 17.83
N GLN A 73 15.43 17.67 18.37
CA GLN A 73 14.61 18.88 18.31
C GLN A 73 14.48 19.37 16.87
N SER A 74 15.56 19.39 16.08
CA SER A 74 15.51 19.72 14.66
C SER A 74 14.63 18.76 13.87
N PHE A 75 14.71 17.47 14.15
CA PHE A 75 13.81 16.49 13.53
C PHE A 75 12.35 16.77 13.85
N LYS A 76 12.01 16.96 15.13
CA LYS A 76 10.63 17.11 15.57
C LYS A 76 10.02 18.46 15.17
N ASN A 77 10.81 19.55 15.22
CA ASN A 77 10.29 20.90 15.06
C ASN A 77 10.51 21.48 13.64
N ILE A 78 11.44 20.93 12.87
CA ILE A 78 11.72 21.39 11.49
C ILE A 78 11.37 20.29 10.50
N THR A 79 12.04 19.14 10.58
CA THR A 79 11.91 18.10 9.54
C THR A 79 10.50 17.53 9.49
N PHE A 80 9.96 17.08 10.61
CA PHE A 80 8.67 16.39 10.66
C PHE A 80 7.49 17.27 10.18
N PRO A 81 7.36 18.55 10.61
CA PRO A 81 6.34 19.45 10.08
C PRO A 81 6.52 19.74 8.58
N MET A 82 7.75 19.94 8.14
CA MET A 82 8.04 20.29 6.75
C MET A 82 7.80 19.15 5.75
N ILE A 83 7.90 17.88 6.17
CA ILE A 83 7.57 16.72 5.33
C ILE A 83 6.10 16.30 5.42
N ALA A 84 5.27 16.95 6.24
CA ALA A 84 3.86 16.63 6.38
C ALA A 84 3.08 16.57 5.05
N PRO A 85 3.30 17.48 4.07
CA PRO A 85 2.66 17.38 2.76
C PRO A 85 3.04 16.09 2.00
N SER A 86 4.31 15.69 2.06
CA SER A 86 4.78 14.44 1.43
C SER A 86 4.18 13.21 2.12
N PHE A 87 4.01 13.26 3.43
CA PHE A 87 3.32 12.21 4.19
C PHE A 87 1.85 12.10 3.76
N THR A 88 1.13 13.22 3.63
CA THR A 88 -0.26 13.25 3.17
C THR A 88 -0.41 12.66 1.79
N VAL A 89 0.42 13.07 0.83
CA VAL A 89 0.38 12.53 -0.54
C VAL A 89 0.65 11.03 -0.54
N ASN A 90 1.70 10.58 0.16
CA ASN A 90 2.04 9.15 0.21
C ASN A 90 0.93 8.31 0.87
N MET A 91 0.32 8.82 1.93
CA MET A 91 -0.79 8.15 2.61
C MET A 91 -2.03 8.03 1.72
N LEU A 92 -2.39 9.09 0.98
CA LEU A 92 -3.51 9.05 0.04
C LEU A 92 -3.26 8.06 -1.10
N LEU A 93 -2.06 8.06 -1.69
CA LEU A 93 -1.70 7.10 -2.73
C LEU A 93 -1.71 5.66 -2.22
N SER A 94 -1.27 5.44 -0.98
CA SER A 94 -1.31 4.11 -0.36
C SER A 94 -2.75 3.63 -0.11
N ILE A 95 -3.65 4.51 0.35
CA ILE A 95 -5.07 4.19 0.54
C ILE A 95 -5.72 3.82 -0.80
N ILE A 96 -5.53 4.66 -1.83
CA ILE A 96 -6.09 4.41 -3.16
C ILE A 96 -5.53 3.10 -3.74
N GLY A 97 -4.21 2.90 -3.69
CA GLY A 97 -3.55 1.70 -4.18
C GLY A 97 -4.01 0.43 -3.47
N ALA A 98 -4.17 0.46 -2.14
CA ALA A 98 -4.65 -0.68 -1.37
C ALA A 98 -6.09 -1.07 -1.72
N LEU A 99 -6.99 -0.08 -1.89
CA LEU A 99 -8.39 -0.32 -2.23
C LEU A 99 -8.62 -0.75 -3.68
N GLN A 100 -7.68 -0.45 -4.57
CA GLN A 100 -7.74 -0.80 -6.00
C GLN A 100 -6.85 -1.99 -6.36
N THR A 101 -6.17 -2.60 -5.40
CA THR A 101 -5.29 -3.73 -5.65
C THR A 101 -6.04 -4.93 -6.20
N PHE A 102 -5.67 -5.38 -7.42
CA PHE A 102 -6.15 -6.63 -7.99
C PHE A 102 -5.04 -7.46 -8.63
N ASP A 103 -4.05 -6.83 -9.27
CA ASP A 103 -2.99 -7.45 -10.06
C ASP A 103 -2.15 -8.46 -9.24
N ILE A 104 -1.69 -8.06 -8.07
CA ILE A 104 -0.91 -8.92 -7.15
C ILE A 104 -1.76 -10.11 -6.70
N ILE A 105 -3.03 -9.86 -6.32
CA ILE A 105 -3.94 -10.90 -5.87
C ILE A 105 -4.27 -11.87 -7.00
N PHE A 106 -4.52 -11.35 -8.20
CA PHE A 106 -4.78 -12.17 -9.38
C PHE A 106 -3.61 -13.10 -9.70
N VAL A 107 -2.38 -12.58 -9.66
CA VAL A 107 -1.17 -13.37 -10.01
C VAL A 107 -0.81 -14.37 -8.91
N LEU A 108 -0.95 -14.01 -7.62
CA LEU A 108 -0.47 -14.85 -6.53
C LEU A 108 -1.48 -15.90 -6.06
N THR A 109 -2.76 -15.55 -5.98
CA THR A 109 -3.81 -16.40 -5.42
C THR A 109 -5.04 -16.55 -6.30
N ASN A 110 -5.15 -15.74 -7.35
CA ASN A 110 -6.36 -15.64 -8.19
C ASN A 110 -7.66 -15.42 -7.35
N GLY A 111 -7.54 -14.75 -6.22
CA GLY A 111 -8.65 -14.50 -5.29
C GLY A 111 -9.06 -15.70 -4.43
N GLY A 112 -8.28 -16.79 -4.46
CA GLY A 112 -8.46 -17.94 -3.56
C GLY A 112 -8.02 -17.62 -2.13
N PHE A 113 -8.26 -18.53 -1.19
CA PHE A 113 -7.76 -18.46 0.19
C PHE A 113 -8.16 -17.18 0.94
N ASN A 114 -9.41 -16.71 0.75
CA ASN A 114 -9.97 -15.49 1.35
C ASN A 114 -9.24 -14.19 0.97
N THR A 115 -8.58 -14.16 -0.19
CA THR A 115 -7.85 -12.96 -0.67
C THR A 115 -8.60 -12.18 -1.74
N ARG A 116 -9.86 -12.51 -1.99
CA ARG A 116 -10.68 -11.88 -3.03
C ARG A 116 -11.00 -10.43 -2.70
N THR A 117 -10.72 -9.52 -3.64
CA THR A 117 -11.03 -8.09 -3.51
C THR A 117 -12.10 -7.66 -4.50
N LEU A 118 -12.74 -6.53 -4.22
CA LEU A 118 -13.74 -5.95 -5.10
C LEU A 118 -13.17 -5.63 -6.49
N ALA A 119 -11.93 -5.13 -6.55
CA ALA A 119 -11.24 -4.86 -7.81
C ALA A 119 -11.02 -6.14 -8.65
N LEU A 120 -10.68 -7.24 -8.00
CA LEU A 120 -10.58 -8.53 -8.68
C LEU A 120 -11.96 -9.04 -9.15
N ASP A 121 -13.02 -8.80 -8.39
CA ASP A 121 -14.39 -9.15 -8.79
C ASP A 121 -14.82 -8.41 -10.05
N VAL A 122 -14.56 -7.10 -10.13
CA VAL A 122 -14.83 -6.31 -11.34
C VAL A 122 -14.13 -6.94 -12.54
N PHE A 123 -12.84 -7.24 -12.41
CA PHE A 123 -12.03 -7.82 -13.49
C PHE A 123 -12.53 -9.20 -13.91
N THR A 124 -12.76 -10.11 -12.97
CA THR A 124 -13.19 -11.49 -13.28
C THR A 124 -14.60 -11.55 -13.85
N THR A 125 -15.51 -10.66 -13.42
CA THR A 125 -16.86 -10.54 -13.96
C THR A 125 -16.85 -9.97 -15.38
N ALA A 126 -15.99 -8.99 -15.67
CA ALA A 126 -15.85 -8.41 -16.99
C ALA A 126 -15.31 -9.43 -18.02
N ILE A 127 -14.32 -10.24 -17.65
CA ILE A 127 -13.69 -11.21 -18.56
C ILE A 127 -14.45 -12.52 -18.65
N GLY A 128 -15.29 -12.84 -17.63
CA GLY A 128 -16.04 -14.10 -17.59
C GLY A 128 -15.18 -15.31 -17.21
N ASN A 129 -14.35 -15.20 -16.18
CA ASN A 129 -13.54 -16.29 -15.67
C ASN A 129 -14.44 -17.41 -15.10
N ASN A 130 -14.59 -18.52 -15.84
CA ASN A 130 -15.49 -19.66 -15.59
C ASN A 130 -17.01 -19.36 -15.66
N THR A 131 -17.43 -18.18 -16.10
CA THR A 131 -18.83 -17.80 -16.33
C THR A 131 -18.96 -16.99 -17.62
N THR A 132 -20.18 -16.70 -18.05
CA THR A 132 -20.39 -15.73 -19.14
C THR A 132 -19.95 -14.35 -18.69
N ALA A 133 -19.18 -13.63 -19.52
CA ALA A 133 -18.78 -12.25 -19.25
C ALA A 133 -20.02 -11.36 -19.12
N ASP A 134 -20.11 -10.61 -18.03
CA ASP A 134 -21.19 -9.67 -17.77
C ASP A 134 -20.62 -8.25 -17.56
N PHE A 135 -20.51 -7.52 -18.67
CA PHE A 135 -20.01 -6.14 -18.65
C PHE A 135 -20.95 -5.19 -17.89
N GLY A 136 -22.25 -5.48 -17.88
CA GLY A 136 -23.21 -4.68 -17.13
C GLY A 136 -22.99 -4.74 -15.63
N LEU A 137 -22.89 -5.97 -15.11
CA LEU A 137 -22.59 -6.21 -13.70
C LEU A 137 -21.21 -5.71 -13.31
N ALA A 138 -20.19 -5.97 -14.14
CA ALA A 138 -18.83 -5.47 -13.90
C ALA A 138 -18.78 -3.95 -13.83
N SER A 139 -19.46 -3.24 -14.74
CA SER A 139 -19.52 -1.78 -14.75
C SER A 139 -20.25 -1.23 -13.53
N ALA A 140 -21.34 -1.86 -13.11
CA ALA A 140 -22.08 -1.48 -11.89
C ALA A 140 -21.21 -1.66 -10.64
N THR A 141 -20.49 -2.78 -10.53
CA THR A 141 -19.58 -3.06 -9.42
C THR A 141 -18.39 -2.08 -9.40
N ALA A 142 -17.84 -1.74 -10.58
CA ALA A 142 -16.77 -0.75 -10.71
C ALA A 142 -17.23 0.65 -10.25
N MET A 143 -18.47 1.05 -10.57
CA MET A 143 -19.03 2.31 -10.11
C MET A 143 -19.19 2.35 -8.59
N VAL A 144 -19.66 1.28 -7.98
CA VAL A 144 -19.72 1.16 -6.51
C VAL A 144 -18.35 1.24 -5.89
N GLN A 145 -17.35 0.54 -6.45
CA GLN A 145 -15.97 0.61 -6.00
C GLN A 145 -15.42 2.04 -6.12
N PHE A 146 -15.64 2.71 -7.23
CA PHE A 146 -15.21 4.10 -7.43
C PHE A 146 -15.79 5.02 -6.35
N LEU A 147 -17.10 4.97 -6.10
CA LEU A 147 -17.73 5.78 -5.07
C LEU A 147 -17.17 5.49 -3.67
N PHE A 148 -16.93 4.23 -3.36
CA PHE A 148 -16.34 3.81 -2.08
C PHE A 148 -14.92 4.37 -1.89
N VAL A 149 -14.05 4.20 -2.89
CA VAL A 149 -12.68 4.75 -2.88
C VAL A 149 -12.69 6.27 -2.81
N PHE A 150 -13.56 6.93 -3.59
CA PHE A 150 -13.70 8.38 -3.60
C PHE A 150 -14.08 8.94 -2.22
N ILE A 151 -15.11 8.37 -1.58
CA ILE A 151 -15.56 8.80 -0.25
C ILE A 151 -14.44 8.65 0.79
N ILE A 152 -13.79 7.49 0.83
CA ILE A 152 -12.69 7.23 1.77
C ILE A 152 -11.53 8.21 1.53
N THR A 153 -11.16 8.43 0.27
CA THR A 153 -10.04 9.33 -0.10
C THR A 153 -10.35 10.78 0.28
N VAL A 154 -11.58 11.26 0.04
CA VAL A 154 -11.99 12.61 0.42
C VAL A 154 -11.97 12.79 1.95
N ILE A 155 -12.49 11.83 2.70
CA ILE A 155 -12.47 11.85 4.17
C ILE A 155 -11.02 11.88 4.67
N ALA A 156 -10.16 11.01 4.15
CA ALA A 156 -8.74 10.96 4.50
C ALA A 156 -8.03 12.27 4.16
N LEU A 157 -8.27 12.86 2.99
CA LEU A 157 -7.71 14.12 2.56
C LEU A 157 -8.10 15.27 3.51
N ILE A 158 -9.38 15.39 3.86
CA ILE A 158 -9.86 16.44 4.77
C ILE A 158 -9.21 16.28 6.16
N TYR A 159 -9.13 15.04 6.65
CA TYR A 159 -8.53 14.76 7.95
C TYR A 159 -7.03 15.08 8.00
N LEU A 160 -6.28 14.67 6.99
CA LEU A 160 -4.83 14.88 6.90
C LEU A 160 -4.48 16.37 6.73
N ARG A 161 -5.18 17.07 5.82
CA ARG A 161 -4.96 18.50 5.60
C ARG A 161 -5.24 19.36 6.83
N ARG A 162 -6.23 19.02 7.64
CA ARG A 162 -6.47 19.77 8.88
C ARG A 162 -5.26 19.69 9.83
N ARG A 163 -4.60 18.53 9.89
CA ARG A 163 -3.40 18.36 10.70
C ARG A 163 -2.15 19.07 10.16
N GLU A 164 -2.05 19.25 8.84
CA GLU A 164 -0.96 20.04 8.24
C GLU A 164 -1.01 21.53 8.62
N VAL A 165 -2.22 22.08 8.73
CA VAL A 165 -2.42 23.51 9.06
C VAL A 165 -2.18 23.78 10.55
N GLU A 166 -2.32 22.78 11.41
CA GLU A 166 -2.14 22.90 12.87
C GLU A 166 -0.68 22.64 13.34
N MET A 167 0.22 22.25 12.43
CA MET A 167 1.66 22.03 12.71
C MET A 167 2.50 23.16 12.19
#